data_43834bd132290189231c6e406c5967b3
#
_entry.id   43834bd132290189231c6e406c5967b3
#
_cell.length_a   1.000
_cell.length_b   1.000
_cell.length_c   1.000
_cell.angle_alpha   90.00
_cell.angle_beta   90.00
_cell.angle_gamma   90.00
#
_symmetry.space_group_name_H-M   'P 1'
#
loop_
_entity.id
_entity.type
_entity.pdbx_description
1 polymer ?
#
loop_
_entity_poly.entity_id
_entity_poly.type
_entity_poly.pdbx_seq_one_letter_code
_entity_poly.pdbx_strand_id
1 'polypeptide(L)'
;MRKARPTLPTIVLLFAAVSAATVWGSAPARAAGNALRVAFSTDIVTLDPHQNTDINTMQVLLQIYEHLVALGRDGKFHGVLAESWEVVDERTWRFKLRHGVRFHNGEEFAADAVKFTIDRLADTKEQMRAGPSFRQNIADVVIQDPYTVLIKTKAPYPDLLALMHLSGGIIPPKYFQSVGKERFAREPNGTGPYRFGSWRRDVQVTLQANDQYWGGKPAFAEFVYRPIPEATARAAALVKGEIDLAADIPAERVKELESGRNTRVVSHAGQQIYIGLDTLKVEPLRDRRVRQALNHAVDVDAIVRDVLGGQAIRLSGPFFPEMIGYDPALRPYTYDPERAKRLLAEGGYANGFSATLDVPVGYQGAMKLKDVGETVASYLGKVGVTVTLNLIEPAAATERYQAKRFQMYFYAWGGDIVSGRILEILLYSKTRGYYYQSPEADVAIAAYQSAMDPRRREELGRAAHRFLHDDAPFIFLYQEKTILGLARSLVWDPVLSDQRLRSMELRSQ
;
A
#
# COMPACT_ATOMS: atom_id res chain seq x y z
N MET A 1 61.82 -32.77 77.91
CA MET A 1 61.29 -31.74 76.98
C MET A 1 60.23 -32.37 76.04
N ARG A 2 58.97 -32.28 76.38
CA ARG A 2 57.86 -32.85 75.58
C ARG A 2 57.07 -31.64 74.99
N LYS A 3 56.99 -31.58 73.65
CA LYS A 3 56.22 -30.58 72.98
C LYS A 3 54.73 -30.93 72.97
N ALA A 4 53.89 -30.04 73.43
CA ALA A 4 52.44 -30.13 73.40
C ALA A 4 51.92 -29.85 71.95
N ARG A 5 50.95 -30.62 71.51
CA ARG A 5 50.22 -30.44 70.28
C ARG A 5 48.93 -29.67 70.63
N PRO A 6 48.52 -28.66 69.81
CA PRO A 6 47.24 -28.00 69.99
C PRO A 6 46.08 -28.77 69.35
N THR A 7 44.96 -28.86 70.05
CA THR A 7 43.71 -29.47 69.66
C THR A 7 42.92 -28.42 68.77
N LEU A 8 42.47 -28.87 67.60
CA LEU A 8 41.53 -28.08 66.75
C LEU A 8 40.09 -28.26 67.27
N PRO A 9 39.24 -27.17 67.20
CA PRO A 9 37.82 -27.28 67.52
C PRO A 9 37.01 -27.82 66.32
N THR A 10 36.12 -28.76 66.64
CA THR A 10 35.16 -29.33 65.70
C THR A 10 34.13 -28.30 65.33
N ILE A 11 34.09 -27.85 64.02
CA ILE A 11 33.03 -26.97 63.47
C ILE A 11 31.90 -27.92 63.08
N VAL A 12 30.73 -27.73 63.73
CA VAL A 12 29.47 -28.35 63.33
C VAL A 12 28.84 -27.48 62.25
N LEU A 13 28.84 -27.98 61.03
CA LEU A 13 28.13 -27.34 59.89
C LEU A 13 26.63 -27.69 59.98
N LEU A 14 25.82 -26.71 60.33
CA LEU A 14 24.36 -26.76 60.17
C LEU A 14 24.04 -26.53 58.69
N PHE A 15 23.60 -27.58 57.98
CA PHE A 15 22.99 -27.45 56.66
C PHE A 15 21.55 -26.90 56.83
N ALA A 16 21.35 -25.61 56.57
CA ALA A 16 20.02 -25.05 56.37
C ALA A 16 19.55 -25.40 54.94
N ALA A 17 18.60 -26.31 54.82
CA ALA A 17 17.92 -26.61 53.57
C ALA A 17 17.03 -25.39 53.16
N VAL A 18 17.54 -24.59 52.24
CA VAL A 18 16.72 -23.56 51.58
C VAL A 18 15.87 -24.24 50.51
N SER A 19 14.59 -24.47 50.84
CA SER A 19 13.58 -24.88 49.86
C SER A 19 13.37 -23.75 48.89
N ALA A 20 13.98 -23.81 47.69
CA ALA A 20 13.65 -22.94 46.56
C ALA A 20 12.24 -23.28 46.08
N ALA A 21 11.25 -22.56 46.57
CA ALA A 21 9.94 -22.53 45.95
C ALA A 21 10.09 -21.90 44.58
N THR A 22 10.10 -22.70 43.53
CA THR A 22 9.95 -22.26 42.15
C THR A 22 8.57 -21.58 42.03
N VAL A 23 8.56 -20.26 42.17
CA VAL A 23 7.44 -19.47 41.75
C VAL A 23 7.36 -19.56 40.23
N TRP A 24 6.58 -20.50 39.74
CA TRP A 24 6.08 -20.45 38.38
C TRP A 24 5.27 -19.16 38.28
N GLY A 25 5.93 -18.10 37.79
CA GLY A 25 5.25 -16.90 37.38
C GLY A 25 4.24 -17.31 36.33
N SER A 26 2.98 -17.43 36.73
CA SER A 26 1.86 -17.37 35.82
C SER A 26 2.07 -16.11 34.99
N ALA A 27 2.29 -16.28 33.67
CA ALA A 27 2.24 -15.17 32.75
C ALA A 27 0.99 -14.36 33.09
N PRO A 28 1.07 -13.02 33.20
CA PRO A 28 -0.08 -12.23 33.55
C PRO A 28 -1.17 -12.59 32.56
N ALA A 29 -2.28 -13.11 33.07
CA ALA A 29 -3.51 -13.25 32.30
C ALA A 29 -3.71 -11.88 31.62
N ARG A 30 -3.78 -11.88 30.30
CA ARG A 30 -4.05 -10.72 29.47
C ARG A 30 -5.26 -10.00 30.09
N ALA A 31 -5.02 -8.97 30.90
CA ALA A 31 -6.03 -7.97 31.11
C ALA A 31 -6.40 -7.56 29.70
N ALA A 32 -7.66 -7.72 29.31
CA ALA A 32 -8.17 -7.22 28.03
C ALA A 32 -7.89 -5.70 28.05
N GLY A 33 -6.67 -5.34 27.66
CA GLY A 33 -6.18 -3.99 27.71
C GLY A 33 -6.99 -3.25 26.65
N ASN A 34 -7.57 -2.16 27.02
CA ASN A 34 -8.35 -1.24 26.19
C ASN A 34 -7.50 -0.60 25.06
N ALA A 35 -6.44 -1.30 24.60
CA ALA A 35 -5.49 -0.87 23.59
C ALA A 35 -5.48 -1.83 22.39
N LEU A 36 -5.56 -1.28 21.18
CA LEU A 36 -5.32 -1.98 19.93
C LEU A 36 -3.83 -1.83 19.56
N ARG A 37 -3.08 -2.92 19.59
CA ARG A 37 -1.65 -2.98 19.29
C ARG A 37 -1.42 -3.55 17.90
N VAL A 38 -0.86 -2.74 16.99
CA VAL A 38 -0.60 -3.14 15.61
C VAL A 38 0.89 -3.08 15.30
N ALA A 39 1.40 -4.02 14.52
CA ALA A 39 2.81 -4.03 14.11
C ALA A 39 2.95 -4.08 12.59
N PHE A 40 3.80 -3.20 12.08
CA PHE A 40 4.20 -3.07 10.69
C PHE A 40 5.73 -3.12 10.58
N SER A 41 6.25 -3.17 9.34
CA SER A 41 7.69 -3.37 9.09
C SER A 41 8.55 -2.17 9.39
N THR A 42 8.02 -0.95 9.30
CA THR A 42 8.80 0.30 9.47
C THR A 42 8.14 1.25 10.44
N ASP A 43 8.93 2.16 11.01
CA ASP A 43 8.40 3.32 11.72
C ASP A 43 7.73 4.29 10.75
N ILE A 44 6.90 5.18 11.27
CA ILE A 44 6.30 6.26 10.50
C ILE A 44 7.37 7.29 10.12
N VAL A 45 7.16 7.97 8.99
CA VAL A 45 8.13 8.98 8.52
C VAL A 45 7.75 10.40 8.92
N THR A 46 6.45 10.66 9.13
CA THR A 46 5.90 11.98 9.45
C THR A 46 4.52 11.88 10.07
N LEU A 47 4.10 12.93 10.77
CA LEU A 47 2.71 13.11 11.21
C LEU A 47 1.96 14.16 10.39
N ASP A 48 2.60 14.77 9.38
CA ASP A 48 1.93 15.63 8.39
C ASP A 48 1.34 14.78 7.27
N PRO A 49 0.01 14.74 7.09
CA PRO A 49 -0.63 13.86 6.12
C PRO A 49 -0.28 14.21 4.67
N HIS A 50 0.12 15.46 4.40
CA HIS A 50 0.44 15.92 3.06
C HIS A 50 1.90 15.65 2.65
N GLN A 51 2.77 15.36 3.62
CA GLN A 51 4.16 14.96 3.39
C GLN A 51 4.34 13.45 3.30
N ASN A 52 3.26 12.69 3.36
CA ASN A 52 3.30 11.24 3.34
C ASN A 52 2.89 10.66 1.98
N THR A 53 3.61 9.61 1.58
CA THR A 53 3.23 8.67 0.50
C THR A 53 3.54 7.23 0.89
N ASP A 54 3.95 7.00 2.13
CA ASP A 54 4.28 5.68 2.67
C ASP A 54 3.03 5.02 3.26
N ILE A 55 2.81 3.74 2.92
CA ILE A 55 1.60 3.01 3.33
C ILE A 55 1.58 2.69 4.82
N ASN A 56 2.73 2.43 5.44
CA ASN A 56 2.82 2.12 6.87
C ASN A 56 2.52 3.36 7.71
N THR A 57 3.08 4.51 7.33
CA THR A 57 2.78 5.82 7.93
C THR A 57 1.29 6.15 7.81
N MET A 58 0.67 5.83 6.67
CA MET A 58 -0.76 6.04 6.44
C MET A 58 -1.63 5.34 7.48
N GLN A 59 -1.23 4.17 7.99
CA GLN A 59 -2.00 3.45 9.02
C GLN A 59 -2.19 4.26 10.30
N VAL A 60 -1.22 5.08 10.68
CA VAL A 60 -1.31 5.99 11.82
C VAL A 60 -2.07 7.26 11.47
N LEU A 61 -1.77 7.86 10.31
CA LEU A 61 -2.39 9.12 9.88
C LEU A 61 -3.90 9.01 9.73
N LEU A 62 -4.42 7.87 9.25
CA LEU A 62 -5.86 7.62 9.11
C LEU A 62 -6.62 7.50 10.44
N GLN A 63 -5.93 7.33 11.56
CA GLN A 63 -6.55 7.39 12.88
C GLN A 63 -6.71 8.84 13.38
N ILE A 64 -5.88 9.75 12.85
CA ILE A 64 -5.83 11.17 13.26
C ILE A 64 -6.62 12.04 12.30
N TYR A 65 -6.49 11.79 10.99
CA TYR A 65 -7.08 12.60 9.93
C TYR A 65 -8.13 11.84 9.17
N GLU A 66 -9.15 12.54 8.75
CA GLU A 66 -10.18 12.01 7.86
C GLU A 66 -10.15 12.69 6.50
N HIS A 67 -10.71 11.98 5.53
CA HIS A 67 -10.87 12.44 4.16
C HIS A 67 -12.34 12.82 3.90
N LEU A 68 -12.62 13.44 2.74
CA LEU A 68 -14.00 13.70 2.34
C LEU A 68 -14.78 12.40 2.14
N VAL A 69 -14.16 11.42 1.52
CA VAL A 69 -14.76 10.13 1.18
C VAL A 69 -13.82 8.98 1.51
N ALA A 70 -14.38 7.80 1.63
CA ALA A 70 -13.64 6.56 1.85
C ALA A 70 -14.18 5.44 0.96
N LEU A 71 -13.31 4.52 0.53
CA LEU A 71 -13.69 3.31 -0.18
C LEU A 71 -14.33 2.32 0.80
N GLY A 72 -15.51 1.82 0.48
CA GLY A 72 -16.22 0.81 1.25
C GLY A 72 -15.91 -0.62 0.78
N ARG A 73 -16.41 -1.60 1.55
CA ARG A 73 -16.27 -3.04 1.23
C ARG A 73 -16.99 -3.47 -0.05
N ASP A 74 -17.98 -2.69 -0.44
CA ASP A 74 -18.73 -2.86 -1.69
C ASP A 74 -18.01 -2.32 -2.93
N GLY A 75 -16.77 -1.86 -2.77
CA GLY A 75 -15.96 -1.23 -3.83
C GLY A 75 -16.45 0.16 -4.24
N LYS A 76 -17.37 0.77 -3.47
CA LYS A 76 -17.90 2.11 -3.73
C LYS A 76 -17.36 3.12 -2.75
N PHE A 77 -17.35 4.38 -3.15
CA PHE A 77 -17.01 5.47 -2.25
C PHE A 77 -18.20 5.83 -1.35
N HIS A 78 -17.92 5.97 -0.06
CA HIS A 78 -18.86 6.40 0.97
C HIS A 78 -18.42 7.73 1.58
N GLY A 79 -19.38 8.52 2.05
CA GLY A 79 -19.10 9.80 2.68
C GLY A 79 -18.46 9.61 4.07
N VAL A 80 -17.45 10.44 4.34
CA VAL A 80 -16.83 10.59 5.67
C VAL A 80 -17.05 12.02 6.13
N LEU A 81 -16.19 12.97 5.78
CA LEU A 81 -16.40 14.40 6.05
C LEU A 81 -17.35 15.06 5.02
N ALA A 82 -17.55 14.45 3.85
CA ALA A 82 -18.65 14.79 2.97
C ALA A 82 -19.84 13.84 3.22
N GLU A 83 -21.04 14.36 3.32
CA GLU A 83 -22.28 13.56 3.43
C GLU A 83 -22.74 13.07 2.05
N SER A 84 -22.53 13.91 1.01
CA SER A 84 -22.88 13.58 -0.36
C SER A 84 -22.06 14.41 -1.35
N TRP A 85 -22.08 13.98 -2.59
CA TRP A 85 -21.48 14.72 -3.72
C TRP A 85 -22.27 14.48 -5.00
N GLU A 86 -22.11 15.40 -5.93
CA GLU A 86 -22.69 15.30 -7.27
C GLU A 86 -21.75 15.92 -8.31
N VAL A 87 -21.85 15.44 -9.53
CA VAL A 87 -21.18 16.02 -10.70
C VAL A 87 -22.10 17.10 -11.24
N VAL A 88 -21.68 18.37 -11.12
CA VAL A 88 -22.46 19.54 -11.61
C VAL A 88 -22.27 19.69 -13.11
N ASP A 89 -21.04 19.54 -13.58
CA ASP A 89 -20.65 19.48 -14.99
C ASP A 89 -19.38 18.62 -15.12
N GLU A 90 -18.87 18.44 -16.34
CA GLU A 90 -17.72 17.55 -16.61
C GLU A 90 -16.45 17.87 -15.80
N ARG A 91 -16.35 19.08 -15.26
CA ARG A 91 -15.17 19.56 -14.51
C ARG A 91 -15.50 20.11 -13.14
N THR A 92 -16.74 20.03 -12.70
CA THR A 92 -17.17 20.61 -11.41
C THR A 92 -17.92 19.58 -10.58
N TRP A 93 -17.40 19.32 -9.41
CA TRP A 93 -18.00 18.45 -8.39
C TRP A 93 -18.45 19.30 -7.22
N ARG A 94 -19.69 19.09 -6.74
CA ARG A 94 -20.22 19.69 -5.51
C ARG A 94 -20.16 18.68 -4.39
N PHE A 95 -19.60 19.08 -3.25
CA PHE A 95 -19.59 18.29 -2.03
C PHE A 95 -20.41 19.00 -0.95
N LYS A 96 -21.33 18.28 -0.32
CA LYS A 96 -22.02 18.67 0.90
C LYS A 96 -21.26 18.12 2.10
N LEU A 97 -20.84 19.00 2.99
CA LEU A 97 -19.99 18.66 4.13
C LEU A 97 -20.82 18.31 5.35
N ARG A 98 -20.28 17.46 6.21
CA ARG A 98 -20.90 17.03 7.46
C ARG A 98 -20.90 18.16 8.48
N HIS A 99 -22.06 18.36 9.12
CA HIS A 99 -22.25 19.31 10.19
C HIS A 99 -21.78 18.76 11.54
N GLY A 100 -21.37 19.65 12.45
CA GLY A 100 -21.06 19.32 13.85
C GLY A 100 -19.76 18.57 14.07
N VAL A 101 -18.94 18.37 13.04
CA VAL A 101 -17.60 17.78 13.16
C VAL A 101 -16.64 18.81 13.74
N ARG A 102 -15.79 18.37 14.69
CA ARG A 102 -14.73 19.21 15.27
C ARG A 102 -13.37 18.55 15.15
N PHE A 103 -12.38 19.38 14.93
CA PHE A 103 -10.99 18.98 15.07
C PHE A 103 -10.64 18.70 16.54
N HIS A 104 -9.55 17.99 16.78
CA HIS A 104 -9.13 17.59 18.12
C HIS A 104 -8.89 18.77 19.08
N ASN A 105 -8.57 19.94 18.56
CA ASN A 105 -8.42 21.19 19.34
C ASN A 105 -9.75 21.93 19.58
N GLY A 106 -10.86 21.39 19.08
CA GLY A 106 -12.20 22.00 19.19
C GLY A 106 -12.57 22.96 18.06
N GLU A 107 -11.67 23.28 17.13
CA GLU A 107 -11.97 24.04 15.91
C GLU A 107 -13.04 23.31 15.09
N GLU A 108 -14.02 24.05 14.58
CA GLU A 108 -15.10 23.47 13.79
C GLU A 108 -14.61 23.15 12.36
N PHE A 109 -15.00 21.97 11.86
CA PHE A 109 -14.75 21.59 10.48
C PHE A 109 -15.81 22.24 9.58
N ALA A 110 -15.35 22.95 8.55
CA ALA A 110 -16.18 23.59 7.55
C ALA A 110 -15.45 23.67 6.19
N ALA A 111 -16.06 24.34 5.22
CA ALA A 111 -15.59 24.45 3.86
C ALA A 111 -14.20 25.10 3.71
N ASP A 112 -13.84 26.00 4.63
CA ASP A 112 -12.51 26.63 4.69
C ASP A 112 -11.40 25.62 4.93
N ALA A 113 -11.64 24.59 5.74
CA ALA A 113 -10.68 23.51 5.98
C ALA A 113 -10.45 22.66 4.72
N VAL A 114 -11.50 22.38 3.96
CA VAL A 114 -11.38 21.65 2.69
C VAL A 114 -10.58 22.46 1.67
N LYS A 115 -10.95 23.76 1.50
CA LYS A 115 -10.23 24.64 0.59
C LYS A 115 -8.77 24.77 0.98
N PHE A 116 -8.48 25.05 2.25
CA PHE A 116 -7.11 25.18 2.75
C PHE A 116 -6.28 23.92 2.51
N THR A 117 -6.85 22.75 2.76
CA THR A 117 -6.20 21.46 2.54
C THR A 117 -5.83 21.24 1.08
N ILE A 118 -6.79 21.46 0.17
CA ILE A 118 -6.57 21.24 -1.26
C ILE A 118 -5.62 22.30 -1.83
N ASP A 119 -5.76 23.57 -1.46
CA ASP A 119 -4.86 24.64 -1.88
C ASP A 119 -3.41 24.34 -1.45
N ARG A 120 -3.21 23.88 -0.21
CA ARG A 120 -1.89 23.47 0.28
C ARG A 120 -1.31 22.30 -0.51
N LEU A 121 -2.12 21.29 -0.83
CA LEU A 121 -1.70 20.14 -1.66
C LEU A 121 -1.38 20.56 -3.10
N ALA A 122 -2.09 21.52 -3.64
CA ALA A 122 -1.89 22.05 -4.98
C ALA A 122 -0.76 23.09 -5.07
N ASP A 123 -0.27 23.62 -3.95
CA ASP A 123 0.78 24.63 -3.93
C ASP A 123 2.11 24.08 -4.49
N THR A 124 2.64 24.80 -5.49
CA THR A 124 3.92 24.45 -6.12
C THR A 124 5.13 24.83 -5.25
N LYS A 125 4.98 25.78 -4.33
CA LYS A 125 6.06 26.24 -3.44
C LYS A 125 6.30 25.29 -2.28
N GLU A 126 5.22 24.74 -1.71
CA GLU A 126 5.30 23.81 -0.58
C GLU A 126 5.76 22.40 -0.98
N GLN A 127 5.65 22.03 -2.25
CA GLN A 127 6.08 20.75 -2.82
C GLN A 127 5.66 19.52 -2.01
N MET A 128 4.41 19.51 -1.53
CA MET A 128 3.84 18.39 -0.77
C MET A 128 4.00 17.08 -1.52
N ARG A 129 4.44 16.01 -0.85
CA ARG A 129 4.63 14.68 -1.46
C ARG A 129 3.35 14.12 -2.03
N ALA A 130 2.22 14.32 -1.33
CA ALA A 130 0.88 13.94 -1.82
C ALA A 130 0.34 14.89 -2.90
N GLY A 131 1.00 16.02 -3.14
CA GLY A 131 0.53 17.12 -3.99
C GLY A 131 0.52 16.92 -5.51
N PRO A 132 1.39 16.11 -6.15
CA PRO A 132 1.48 16.09 -7.62
C PRO A 132 0.15 15.90 -8.34
N SER A 133 -0.69 14.96 -7.89
CA SER A 133 -2.00 14.70 -8.51
C SER A 133 -2.99 15.84 -8.29
N PHE A 134 -2.92 16.55 -7.15
CA PHE A 134 -3.73 17.76 -6.92
C PHE A 134 -3.30 18.88 -7.87
N ARG A 135 -2.01 19.16 -7.98
CA ARG A 135 -1.47 20.15 -8.91
C ARG A 135 -1.81 19.86 -10.36
N GLN A 136 -1.81 18.58 -10.73
CA GLN A 136 -2.12 18.18 -12.11
C GLN A 136 -3.60 18.33 -12.43
N ASN A 137 -4.50 17.95 -11.51
CA ASN A 137 -5.91 17.76 -11.82
C ASN A 137 -6.83 18.85 -11.26
N ILE A 138 -6.50 19.49 -10.13
CA ILE A 138 -7.37 20.49 -9.52
C ILE A 138 -7.08 21.88 -10.11
N ALA A 139 -8.15 22.56 -10.51
CA ALA A 139 -8.11 23.94 -11.01
C ALA A 139 -8.39 24.93 -9.88
N ASP A 140 -9.45 24.70 -9.07
CA ASP A 140 -9.89 25.61 -8.02
C ASP A 140 -10.81 24.90 -7.01
N VAL A 141 -10.93 25.48 -5.82
CA VAL A 141 -11.93 25.10 -4.81
C VAL A 141 -12.72 26.35 -4.42
N VAL A 142 -14.00 26.34 -4.71
CA VAL A 142 -14.91 27.46 -4.43
C VAL A 142 -15.81 27.12 -3.24
N ILE A 143 -15.80 27.95 -2.22
CA ILE A 143 -16.72 27.87 -1.10
C ILE A 143 -18.04 28.53 -1.52
N GLN A 144 -19.14 27.75 -1.55
CA GLN A 144 -20.49 28.28 -1.80
C GLN A 144 -21.15 28.76 -0.51
N ASP A 145 -21.00 27.98 0.55
CA ASP A 145 -21.46 28.26 1.91
C ASP A 145 -20.58 27.48 2.91
N PRO A 146 -20.74 27.64 4.24
CA PRO A 146 -19.88 26.99 5.22
C PRO A 146 -19.80 25.44 5.12
N TYR A 147 -20.80 24.82 4.47
CA TYR A 147 -20.89 23.35 4.34
C TYR A 147 -21.06 22.87 2.89
N THR A 148 -20.75 23.73 1.93
CA THR A 148 -20.79 23.35 0.50
C THR A 148 -19.58 23.88 -0.23
N VAL A 149 -18.83 22.96 -0.86
CA VAL A 149 -17.69 23.30 -1.71
C VAL A 149 -17.88 22.79 -3.12
N LEU A 150 -17.40 23.59 -4.10
CA LEU A 150 -17.21 23.13 -5.48
C LEU A 150 -15.72 22.88 -5.69
N ILE A 151 -15.38 21.65 -6.09
CA ILE A 151 -14.04 21.31 -6.54
C ILE A 151 -14.06 21.30 -8.06
N LYS A 152 -13.29 22.21 -8.65
CA LYS A 152 -13.13 22.34 -10.10
C LYS A 152 -11.86 21.64 -10.57
N THR A 153 -11.96 20.86 -11.61
CA THR A 153 -10.85 20.14 -12.24
C THR A 153 -10.43 20.81 -13.55
N LYS A 154 -9.16 20.65 -13.92
CA LYS A 154 -8.60 21.23 -15.17
C LYS A 154 -9.16 20.60 -16.43
N ALA A 155 -9.52 19.30 -16.34
CA ALA A 155 -10.16 18.51 -17.38
C ALA A 155 -11.20 17.58 -16.72
N PRO A 156 -12.09 16.91 -17.47
CA PRO A 156 -12.95 15.87 -16.92
C PRO A 156 -12.11 14.86 -16.13
N TYR A 157 -12.45 14.65 -14.85
CA TYR A 157 -11.64 13.83 -13.95
C TYR A 157 -12.52 12.93 -13.06
N PRO A 158 -12.93 11.76 -13.59
CA PRO A 158 -13.80 10.83 -12.87
C PRO A 158 -13.13 10.20 -11.64
N ASP A 159 -11.79 10.23 -11.55
CA ASP A 159 -11.02 9.72 -10.41
C ASP A 159 -10.90 10.72 -9.24
N LEU A 160 -11.69 11.81 -9.22
CA LEU A 160 -11.63 12.79 -8.13
C LEU A 160 -11.93 12.17 -6.77
N LEU A 161 -12.90 11.25 -6.68
CA LEU A 161 -13.21 10.57 -5.41
C LEU A 161 -12.06 9.68 -4.94
N ALA A 162 -11.38 9.00 -5.86
CA ALA A 162 -10.18 8.23 -5.54
C ALA A 162 -9.05 9.15 -5.04
N LEU A 163 -8.84 10.29 -5.68
CA LEU A 163 -7.85 11.28 -5.22
C LEU A 163 -8.16 11.79 -3.81
N MET A 164 -9.44 12.14 -3.54
CA MET A 164 -9.88 12.60 -2.21
C MET A 164 -9.76 11.50 -1.14
N HIS A 165 -9.97 10.24 -1.52
CA HIS A 165 -9.79 9.09 -0.64
C HIS A 165 -8.32 8.82 -0.33
N LEU A 166 -7.42 8.96 -1.32
CA LEU A 166 -6.02 8.52 -1.19
C LEU A 166 -5.13 9.51 -0.43
N SER A 167 -5.33 10.82 -0.59
CA SER A 167 -4.33 11.81 -0.20
C SER A 167 -4.90 13.10 0.40
N GLY A 168 -6.20 13.17 0.62
CA GLY A 168 -6.89 14.39 1.03
C GLY A 168 -7.15 14.51 2.54
N GLY A 169 -6.26 14.08 3.42
CA GLY A 169 -6.42 14.23 4.87
C GLY A 169 -6.65 15.69 5.26
N ILE A 170 -7.86 15.98 5.79
CA ILE A 170 -8.26 17.37 6.10
C ILE A 170 -7.57 17.86 7.37
N ILE A 171 -7.02 19.08 7.31
CA ILE A 171 -6.30 19.71 8.42
C ILE A 171 -6.96 21.02 8.87
N PRO A 172 -6.84 21.41 10.17
CA PRO A 172 -7.42 22.62 10.71
C PRO A 172 -6.61 23.86 10.29
N PRO A 173 -7.18 24.80 9.52
CA PRO A 173 -6.43 25.92 8.96
C PRO A 173 -5.89 26.90 10.01
N LYS A 174 -6.70 27.26 11.02
CA LYS A 174 -6.29 28.22 12.05
C LYS A 174 -5.17 27.65 12.93
N TYR A 175 -5.30 26.37 13.32
CA TYR A 175 -4.24 25.71 14.10
C TYR A 175 -2.95 25.62 13.28
N PHE A 176 -3.03 25.14 12.03
CA PHE A 176 -1.85 25.05 11.16
C PHE A 176 -1.14 26.38 10.98
N GLN A 177 -1.90 27.46 10.74
CA GLN A 177 -1.36 28.81 10.60
C GLN A 177 -0.72 29.33 11.90
N SER A 178 -1.26 28.96 13.07
CA SER A 178 -0.76 29.40 14.38
C SER A 178 0.54 28.71 14.79
N VAL A 179 0.72 27.41 14.42
CA VAL A 179 1.88 26.61 14.88
C VAL A 179 2.95 26.47 13.81
N GLY A 180 2.60 26.61 12.53
CA GLY A 180 3.48 26.41 11.39
C GLY A 180 3.76 24.92 11.10
N LYS A 181 4.36 24.65 9.93
CA LYS A 181 4.54 23.30 9.39
C LYS A 181 5.39 22.37 10.26
N GLU A 182 6.44 22.89 10.87
CA GLU A 182 7.40 22.08 11.63
C GLU A 182 6.79 21.57 12.95
N ARG A 183 6.01 22.43 13.63
CA ARG A 183 5.31 22.03 14.85
C ARG A 183 4.10 21.17 14.51
N PHE A 184 3.36 21.47 13.45
CA PHE A 184 2.24 20.67 12.98
C PHE A 184 2.66 19.20 12.68
N ALA A 185 3.85 18.99 12.08
CA ALA A 185 4.39 17.66 11.81
C ALA A 185 4.79 16.86 13.08
N ARG A 186 4.78 17.51 14.26
CA ARG A 186 5.07 16.87 15.56
C ARG A 186 3.86 16.81 16.48
N GLU A 187 2.97 17.78 16.34
CA GLU A 187 1.74 17.93 17.12
C GLU A 187 0.55 17.93 16.15
N PRO A 188 0.21 16.77 15.58
CA PRO A 188 -0.84 16.66 14.57
C PRO A 188 -2.22 16.94 15.17
N ASN A 189 -3.12 17.50 14.36
CA ASN A 189 -4.47 17.81 14.73
C ASN A 189 -5.41 17.52 13.57
N GLY A 190 -6.34 16.62 13.75
CA GLY A 190 -7.31 16.17 12.76
C GLY A 190 -8.70 16.01 13.37
N THR A 191 -9.61 15.39 12.60
CA THR A 191 -10.99 15.11 13.00
C THR A 191 -11.21 13.66 13.42
N GLY A 192 -10.17 12.84 13.30
CA GLY A 192 -10.27 11.37 13.39
C GLY A 192 -10.62 10.80 14.75
N PRO A 193 -10.83 9.48 14.79
CA PRO A 193 -11.25 8.76 16.01
C PRO A 193 -10.18 8.74 17.11
N TYR A 194 -8.93 9.02 16.79
CA TYR A 194 -7.84 9.05 17.78
C TYR A 194 -7.07 10.35 17.71
N ARG A 195 -6.64 10.83 18.88
CA ARG A 195 -5.77 11.99 19.09
C ARG A 195 -4.33 11.53 19.27
N PHE A 196 -3.40 12.31 18.81
CA PHE A 196 -1.97 12.03 19.03
C PHE A 196 -1.62 12.04 20.53
N GLY A 197 -0.93 11.01 20.97
CA GLY A 197 -0.38 10.89 22.33
C GLY A 197 1.13 11.07 22.34
N SER A 198 1.87 10.14 21.72
CA SER A 198 3.33 10.21 21.67
C SER A 198 3.91 9.44 20.50
N TRP A 199 5.10 9.85 20.08
CA TRP A 199 5.92 9.11 19.12
C TRP A 199 7.35 8.97 19.65
N ARG A 200 7.73 7.75 19.96
CA ARG A 200 9.12 7.37 20.25
C ARG A 200 9.68 6.64 19.02
N ARG A 201 10.58 7.31 18.31
CA ARG A 201 11.15 6.79 17.04
C ARG A 201 11.67 5.37 17.21
N ASP A 202 11.39 4.53 16.21
CA ASP A 202 11.76 3.11 16.13
C ASP A 202 11.25 2.24 17.29
N VAL A 203 10.38 2.78 18.15
CA VAL A 203 9.81 2.08 19.30
C VAL A 203 8.31 1.94 19.18
N GLN A 204 7.58 3.07 19.18
CA GLN A 204 6.12 3.06 19.01
C GLN A 204 5.54 4.45 18.81
N VAL A 205 4.35 4.49 18.19
CA VAL A 205 3.41 5.61 18.22
C VAL A 205 2.22 5.22 19.08
N THR A 206 1.80 6.10 19.99
CA THR A 206 0.60 5.90 20.80
C THR A 206 -0.41 7.01 20.53
N LEU A 207 -1.63 6.62 20.23
CA LEU A 207 -2.76 7.52 20.04
C LEU A 207 -3.80 7.22 21.11
N GLN A 208 -4.53 8.24 21.56
CA GLN A 208 -5.61 8.16 22.56
C GLN A 208 -6.96 8.30 21.88
N ALA A 209 -7.96 7.53 22.31
CA ALA A 209 -9.31 7.63 21.76
C ALA A 209 -9.86 9.07 21.89
N ASN A 210 -10.53 9.51 20.84
CA ASN A 210 -11.29 10.75 20.84
C ASN A 210 -12.71 10.46 21.33
N ASP A 211 -12.99 10.64 22.61
CA ASP A 211 -14.34 10.41 23.19
C ASP A 211 -15.42 11.31 22.58
N GLN A 212 -15.03 12.39 21.90
CA GLN A 212 -15.95 13.33 21.22
C GLN A 212 -15.99 13.09 19.71
N TYR A 213 -15.51 11.95 19.24
CA TYR A 213 -15.52 11.63 17.81
C TYR A 213 -16.95 11.59 17.28
N TRP A 214 -17.21 12.30 16.20
CA TRP A 214 -18.54 12.42 15.59
C TRP A 214 -19.13 11.08 15.12
N GLY A 215 -18.28 10.13 14.74
CA GLY A 215 -18.65 8.77 14.31
C GLY A 215 -18.87 7.79 15.47
N GLY A 216 -18.89 8.26 16.72
CA GLY A 216 -19.05 7.45 17.91
C GLY A 216 -17.73 7.09 18.58
N LYS A 217 -17.83 6.58 19.82
CA LYS A 217 -16.63 6.26 20.62
C LYS A 217 -15.86 5.08 20.01
N PRO A 218 -14.51 5.19 19.83
CA PRO A 218 -13.66 4.08 19.43
C PRO A 218 -13.76 2.90 20.39
N ALA A 219 -13.71 1.67 19.86
CA ALA A 219 -13.78 0.44 20.67
C ALA A 219 -12.59 0.24 21.60
N PHE A 220 -11.43 0.85 21.28
CA PHE A 220 -10.20 0.78 22.05
C PHE A 220 -9.83 2.18 22.56
N ALA A 221 -9.40 2.30 23.82
CA ALA A 221 -8.97 3.57 24.40
C ALA A 221 -7.64 4.06 23.84
N GLU A 222 -6.81 3.14 23.38
CA GLU A 222 -5.52 3.44 22.79
C GLU A 222 -5.32 2.69 21.46
N PHE A 223 -4.65 3.34 20.52
CA PHE A 223 -4.09 2.71 19.33
C PHE A 223 -2.56 2.80 19.44
N VAL A 224 -1.90 1.64 19.44
CA VAL A 224 -0.44 1.54 19.60
C VAL A 224 0.15 0.92 18.34
N TYR A 225 0.89 1.71 17.59
CA TYR A 225 1.64 1.26 16.41
C TYR A 225 3.09 0.94 16.80
N ARG A 226 3.57 -0.25 16.44
CA ARG A 226 4.93 -0.71 16.74
C ARG A 226 5.66 -1.10 15.45
N PRO A 227 6.79 -0.46 15.13
CA PRO A 227 7.66 -0.93 14.04
C PRO A 227 8.39 -2.18 14.53
N ILE A 228 8.19 -3.28 13.81
CA ILE A 228 8.93 -4.55 14.00
C ILE A 228 9.40 -4.98 12.62
N PRO A 229 10.67 -4.71 12.24
CA PRO A 229 11.15 -4.92 10.87
C PRO A 229 11.04 -6.38 10.40
N GLU A 230 11.44 -7.33 11.23
CA GLU A 230 11.46 -8.73 10.85
C GLU A 230 10.06 -9.36 10.88
N ALA A 231 9.62 -9.90 9.75
CA ALA A 231 8.28 -10.46 9.58
C ALA A 231 8.04 -11.68 10.51
N THR A 232 9.07 -12.52 10.73
CA THR A 232 9.00 -13.63 11.66
C THR A 232 8.87 -13.18 13.11
N ALA A 233 9.52 -12.06 13.48
CA ALA A 233 9.37 -11.45 14.80
C ALA A 233 7.97 -10.88 15.01
N ARG A 234 7.36 -10.25 13.97
CA ARG A 234 5.95 -9.79 14.02
C ARG A 234 5.00 -10.97 14.27
N ALA A 235 5.17 -12.08 13.52
CA ALA A 235 4.36 -13.27 13.71
C ALA A 235 4.52 -13.85 15.13
N ALA A 236 5.75 -13.92 15.66
CA ALA A 236 6.02 -14.39 17.01
C ALA A 236 5.40 -13.49 18.10
N ALA A 237 5.48 -12.17 17.95
CA ALA A 237 4.85 -11.21 18.86
C ALA A 237 3.32 -11.36 18.88
N LEU A 238 2.70 -11.65 17.73
CA LEU A 238 1.27 -11.95 17.65
C LEU A 238 0.91 -13.25 18.41
N VAL A 239 1.67 -14.33 18.19
CA VAL A 239 1.46 -15.62 18.87
C VAL A 239 1.57 -15.47 20.40
N LYS A 240 2.53 -14.65 20.88
CA LYS A 240 2.69 -14.32 22.30
C LYS A 240 1.64 -13.37 22.86
N GLY A 241 0.80 -12.75 22.00
CA GLY A 241 -0.18 -11.75 22.41
C GLY A 241 0.41 -10.40 22.83
N GLU A 242 1.63 -10.10 22.39
CA GLU A 242 2.26 -8.79 22.59
C GLU A 242 1.67 -7.72 21.66
N ILE A 243 1.08 -8.14 20.54
CA ILE A 243 0.35 -7.35 19.56
C ILE A 243 -0.96 -8.03 19.18
N ASP A 244 -1.89 -7.28 18.62
CA ASP A 244 -3.23 -7.75 18.24
C ASP A 244 -3.36 -7.91 16.72
N LEU A 245 -2.53 -7.18 15.94
CA LEU A 245 -2.45 -7.27 14.49
C LEU A 245 -0.99 -7.20 14.05
N ALA A 246 -0.60 -8.10 13.15
CA ALA A 246 0.72 -8.14 12.51
C ALA A 246 0.54 -8.05 10.99
N ALA A 247 1.15 -7.06 10.36
CA ALA A 247 1.17 -6.92 8.89
C ALA A 247 2.27 -7.76 8.24
N ASP A 248 2.11 -8.01 6.94
CA ASP A 248 3.10 -8.67 6.07
C ASP A 248 3.61 -10.00 6.65
N ILE A 249 2.68 -10.88 6.97
CA ILE A 249 3.01 -12.24 7.46
C ILE A 249 3.60 -13.07 6.33
N PRO A 250 4.77 -13.71 6.54
CA PRO A 250 5.35 -14.57 5.53
C PRO A 250 4.45 -15.79 5.23
N ALA A 251 4.41 -16.22 3.96
CA ALA A 251 3.55 -17.32 3.52
C ALA A 251 3.80 -18.62 4.32
N GLU A 252 5.04 -18.90 4.70
CA GLU A 252 5.43 -20.06 5.50
C GLU A 252 4.87 -20.06 6.93
N ARG A 253 4.47 -18.89 7.45
CA ARG A 253 3.89 -18.76 8.80
C ARG A 253 2.37 -18.83 8.82
N VAL A 254 1.72 -18.78 7.65
CA VAL A 254 0.24 -18.75 7.53
C VAL A 254 -0.38 -19.97 8.21
N LYS A 255 0.08 -21.16 7.88
CA LYS A 255 -0.47 -22.41 8.46
C LYS A 255 -0.36 -22.46 9.99
N GLU A 256 0.74 -21.98 10.54
CA GLU A 256 0.94 -21.91 12.00
C GLU A 256 -0.07 -20.97 12.65
N LEU A 257 -0.24 -19.77 12.10
CA LEU A 257 -1.17 -18.78 12.64
C LEU A 257 -2.64 -19.21 12.49
N GLU A 258 -3.01 -19.88 11.39
CA GLU A 258 -4.36 -20.39 11.17
C GLU A 258 -4.71 -21.53 12.14
N SER A 259 -3.76 -22.44 12.40
CA SER A 259 -3.92 -23.55 13.35
C SER A 259 -3.81 -23.11 14.82
N GLY A 260 -3.30 -21.91 15.08
CA GLY A 260 -3.16 -21.35 16.43
C GLY A 260 -4.50 -21.11 17.12
N ARG A 261 -4.59 -21.43 18.43
CA ARG A 261 -5.82 -21.23 19.21
C ARG A 261 -6.21 -19.76 19.31
N ASN A 262 -5.24 -18.86 19.40
CA ASN A 262 -5.41 -17.44 19.67
C ASN A 262 -5.18 -16.53 18.47
N THR A 263 -4.88 -17.10 17.30
CA THR A 263 -4.55 -16.35 16.10
C THR A 263 -5.41 -16.79 14.93
N ARG A 264 -5.53 -15.92 13.94
CA ARG A 264 -6.14 -16.18 12.63
C ARG A 264 -5.42 -15.35 11.57
N VAL A 265 -5.62 -15.69 10.32
CA VAL A 265 -5.07 -14.96 9.18
C VAL A 265 -6.21 -14.38 8.35
N VAL A 266 -6.01 -13.19 7.85
CA VAL A 266 -6.83 -12.57 6.80
C VAL A 266 -5.91 -12.06 5.69
N SER A 267 -6.42 -11.96 4.47
CA SER A 267 -5.66 -11.40 3.37
C SER A 267 -6.53 -10.44 2.56
N HIS A 268 -5.88 -9.46 1.96
CA HIS A 268 -6.49 -8.56 0.99
C HIS A 268 -5.60 -8.43 -0.25
N ALA A 269 -6.12 -7.79 -1.31
CA ALA A 269 -5.34 -7.50 -2.50
C ALA A 269 -4.15 -6.60 -2.15
N GLY A 270 -2.98 -7.04 -2.56
CA GLY A 270 -1.71 -6.35 -2.36
C GLY A 270 -1.24 -5.63 -3.63
N GLN A 271 0.08 -5.49 -3.75
CA GLN A 271 0.69 -4.81 -4.88
C GLN A 271 0.59 -5.63 -6.18
N GLN A 272 0.48 -4.93 -7.30
CA GLN A 272 0.59 -5.52 -8.63
C GLN A 272 2.05 -5.50 -9.06
N ILE A 273 2.53 -6.63 -9.53
CA ILE A 273 3.92 -6.83 -9.94
C ILE A 273 3.99 -7.05 -11.45
N TYR A 274 4.79 -6.24 -12.10
CA TYR A 274 5.06 -6.27 -13.54
C TYR A 274 6.55 -6.18 -13.81
N ILE A 275 6.96 -6.63 -15.00
CA ILE A 275 8.26 -6.24 -15.55
C ILE A 275 8.01 -5.28 -16.70
N GLY A 276 8.37 -4.02 -16.50
CA GLY A 276 8.32 -2.98 -17.53
C GLY A 276 9.37 -3.22 -18.60
N LEU A 277 9.03 -2.96 -19.86
CA LEU A 277 9.85 -3.22 -21.04
C LEU A 277 10.17 -1.88 -21.71
N ASP A 278 11.45 -1.52 -21.83
CA ASP A 278 11.85 -0.29 -22.53
C ASP A 278 11.72 -0.46 -24.05
N THR A 279 10.57 -0.05 -24.56
CA THR A 279 10.24 -0.12 -25.99
C THR A 279 10.88 1.01 -26.80
N LEU A 280 11.54 1.98 -26.15
CA LEU A 280 12.13 3.14 -26.82
C LEU A 280 13.60 2.94 -27.15
N LYS A 281 14.34 2.26 -26.27
CA LYS A 281 15.80 2.12 -26.37
C LYS A 281 16.26 0.71 -26.67
N VAL A 282 15.49 -0.30 -26.27
CA VAL A 282 15.82 -1.71 -26.47
C VAL A 282 15.14 -2.19 -27.77
N GLU A 283 15.93 -2.28 -28.80
CA GLU A 283 15.43 -2.53 -30.17
C GLU A 283 14.54 -3.77 -30.26
N PRO A 284 14.88 -4.97 -29.73
CA PRO A 284 13.99 -6.13 -29.74
C PRO A 284 12.63 -5.86 -29.12
N LEU A 285 12.57 -5.05 -28.04
CA LEU A 285 11.34 -4.77 -27.30
C LEU A 285 10.39 -3.79 -28.01
N ARG A 286 10.81 -3.19 -29.13
CA ARG A 286 9.95 -2.36 -29.99
C ARG A 286 8.89 -3.20 -30.70
N ASP A 287 9.22 -4.44 -31.06
CA ASP A 287 8.29 -5.34 -31.74
C ASP A 287 7.30 -5.96 -30.72
N ARG A 288 6.00 -5.74 -30.94
CA ARG A 288 4.93 -6.31 -30.11
C ARG A 288 5.01 -7.83 -30.02
N ARG A 289 5.39 -8.52 -31.09
CA ARG A 289 5.51 -9.98 -31.13
C ARG A 289 6.56 -10.48 -30.14
N VAL A 290 7.68 -9.74 -30.05
CA VAL A 290 8.74 -10.03 -29.08
C VAL A 290 8.20 -9.85 -27.63
N ARG A 291 7.47 -8.78 -27.35
CA ARG A 291 6.88 -8.55 -26.04
C ARG A 291 5.85 -9.62 -25.65
N GLN A 292 5.02 -10.04 -26.61
CA GLN A 292 4.10 -11.17 -26.44
C GLN A 292 4.85 -12.49 -26.21
N ALA A 293 5.95 -12.71 -26.92
CA ALA A 293 6.81 -13.87 -26.72
C ALA A 293 7.33 -13.97 -25.29
N LEU A 294 7.80 -12.84 -24.71
CA LEU A 294 8.26 -12.81 -23.33
C LEU A 294 7.13 -13.19 -22.34
N ASN A 295 5.90 -12.75 -22.58
CA ASN A 295 4.75 -13.14 -21.77
C ASN A 295 4.42 -14.65 -21.89
N HIS A 296 4.50 -15.24 -23.10
CA HIS A 296 4.31 -16.68 -23.29
C HIS A 296 5.47 -17.53 -22.77
N ALA A 297 6.66 -16.95 -22.63
CA ALA A 297 7.85 -17.64 -22.16
C ALA A 297 7.87 -17.88 -20.65
N VAL A 298 7.10 -17.12 -19.85
CA VAL A 298 7.15 -17.16 -18.39
C VAL A 298 5.96 -17.93 -17.81
N ASP A 299 6.23 -19.00 -17.04
CA ASP A 299 5.22 -19.74 -16.29
C ASP A 299 4.89 -19.01 -14.97
N VAL A 300 3.96 -18.07 -15.05
CA VAL A 300 3.53 -17.29 -13.87
C VAL A 300 2.77 -18.16 -12.87
N ASP A 301 2.05 -19.21 -13.32
CA ASP A 301 1.36 -20.12 -12.40
C ASP A 301 2.35 -20.91 -11.55
N ALA A 302 3.46 -21.36 -12.13
CA ALA A 302 4.53 -22.00 -11.38
C ALA A 302 5.20 -21.02 -10.41
N ILE A 303 5.43 -19.76 -10.82
CA ILE A 303 5.95 -18.72 -9.90
C ILE A 303 5.02 -18.53 -8.71
N VAL A 304 3.72 -18.38 -8.96
CA VAL A 304 2.72 -18.18 -7.88
C VAL A 304 2.69 -19.38 -6.94
N ARG A 305 2.70 -20.61 -7.49
CA ARG A 305 2.62 -21.84 -6.71
C ARG A 305 3.89 -22.11 -5.92
N ASP A 306 5.04 -22.09 -6.60
CA ASP A 306 6.29 -22.66 -6.09
C ASP A 306 7.20 -21.62 -5.41
N VAL A 307 7.16 -20.35 -5.86
CA VAL A 307 7.95 -19.27 -5.28
C VAL A 307 7.15 -18.49 -4.22
N LEU A 308 5.85 -18.23 -4.51
CA LEU A 308 5.01 -17.39 -3.66
C LEU A 308 4.04 -18.18 -2.77
N GLY A 309 4.09 -19.52 -2.77
CA GLY A 309 3.26 -20.35 -1.92
C GLY A 309 1.75 -20.17 -2.13
N GLY A 310 1.32 -19.80 -3.34
CA GLY A 310 -0.09 -19.55 -3.69
C GLY A 310 -0.63 -18.17 -3.22
N GLN A 311 0.23 -17.30 -2.71
CA GLN A 311 -0.16 -16.00 -2.15
C GLN A 311 -0.16 -14.87 -3.20
N ALA A 312 -0.65 -15.15 -4.40
CA ALA A 312 -0.83 -14.16 -5.46
C ALA A 312 -1.91 -14.60 -6.45
N ILE A 313 -2.37 -13.64 -7.26
CA ILE A 313 -3.34 -13.84 -8.35
C ILE A 313 -2.68 -13.39 -9.65
N ARG A 314 -2.74 -14.21 -10.71
CA ARG A 314 -2.21 -13.83 -12.02
C ARG A 314 -2.94 -12.63 -12.61
N LEU A 315 -2.20 -11.77 -13.29
CA LEU A 315 -2.74 -10.63 -14.02
C LEU A 315 -2.87 -10.95 -15.53
N SER A 316 -3.97 -10.52 -16.13
CA SER A 316 -4.20 -10.59 -17.57
C SER A 316 -3.76 -9.32 -18.31
N GLY A 317 -3.35 -8.28 -17.59
CA GLY A 317 -2.99 -6.98 -18.16
C GLY A 317 -2.72 -5.97 -17.07
N PRO A 318 -2.68 -4.68 -17.39
CA PRO A 318 -2.45 -3.62 -16.39
C PRO A 318 -3.70 -3.26 -15.58
N PHE A 319 -4.85 -3.83 -15.90
CA PHE A 319 -6.06 -3.72 -15.09
C PHE A 319 -6.13 -4.91 -14.13
N PHE A 320 -6.63 -4.68 -12.94
CA PHE A 320 -6.87 -5.69 -11.91
C PHE A 320 -8.35 -5.72 -11.52
N PRO A 321 -8.82 -6.79 -10.87
CA PRO A 321 -10.26 -7.05 -10.68
C PRO A 321 -11.07 -5.92 -10.08
N GLU A 322 -10.45 -5.07 -9.26
CA GLU A 322 -11.09 -3.97 -8.56
C GLU A 322 -11.23 -2.70 -9.40
N MET A 323 -10.53 -2.60 -10.56
CA MET A 323 -10.59 -1.44 -11.43
C MET A 323 -11.86 -1.42 -12.28
N ILE A 324 -12.46 -0.24 -12.43
CA ILE A 324 -13.51 -0.01 -13.43
C ILE A 324 -12.93 -0.30 -14.83
N GLY A 325 -13.59 -1.14 -15.58
CA GLY A 325 -13.13 -1.54 -16.92
C GLY A 325 -12.20 -2.77 -16.94
N TYR A 326 -12.02 -3.45 -15.79
CA TYR A 326 -11.45 -4.79 -15.81
C TYR A 326 -12.32 -5.72 -16.65
N ASP A 327 -11.69 -6.49 -17.55
CA ASP A 327 -12.39 -7.48 -18.36
C ASP A 327 -12.19 -8.89 -17.80
N PRO A 328 -13.16 -9.46 -17.10
CA PRO A 328 -13.04 -10.81 -16.52
C PRO A 328 -12.99 -11.93 -17.57
N ALA A 329 -13.34 -11.64 -18.81
CA ALA A 329 -13.23 -12.60 -19.91
C ALA A 329 -11.81 -12.69 -20.50
N LEU A 330 -10.98 -11.64 -20.27
CA LEU A 330 -9.61 -11.62 -20.75
C LEU A 330 -8.74 -12.55 -19.89
N ARG A 331 -8.16 -13.56 -20.54
CA ARG A 331 -7.32 -14.55 -19.86
C ARG A 331 -5.86 -14.12 -19.86
N PRO A 332 -5.11 -14.42 -18.77
CA PRO A 332 -3.66 -14.24 -18.77
C PRO A 332 -2.98 -15.02 -19.90
N TYR A 333 -1.80 -14.58 -20.31
CA TYR A 333 -0.97 -15.27 -21.28
C TYR A 333 -0.68 -16.71 -20.83
N THR A 334 -0.93 -17.69 -21.68
CA THR A 334 -0.57 -19.09 -21.38
C THR A 334 0.93 -19.30 -21.49
N TYR A 335 1.51 -20.07 -20.57
CA TYR A 335 2.89 -20.54 -20.72
C TYR A 335 2.98 -21.45 -21.96
N ASP A 336 3.68 -21.00 -22.99
CA ASP A 336 3.89 -21.73 -24.25
C ASP A 336 5.25 -21.32 -24.85
N PRO A 337 6.34 -21.98 -24.42
CA PRO A 337 7.68 -21.66 -24.89
C PRO A 337 7.88 -21.86 -26.39
N GLU A 338 7.13 -22.78 -27.01
CA GLU A 338 7.22 -23.01 -28.46
C GLU A 338 6.56 -21.86 -29.22
N ARG A 339 5.42 -21.35 -28.74
CA ARG A 339 4.82 -20.14 -29.28
C ARG A 339 5.74 -18.92 -29.08
N ALA A 340 6.38 -18.82 -27.93
CA ALA A 340 7.35 -17.75 -27.65
C ALA A 340 8.50 -17.78 -28.66
N LYS A 341 9.10 -18.93 -28.93
CA LYS A 341 10.16 -19.09 -29.96
C LYS A 341 9.69 -18.69 -31.36
N ARG A 342 8.46 -19.10 -31.76
CA ARG A 342 7.90 -18.69 -33.05
C ARG A 342 7.75 -17.15 -33.13
N LEU A 343 7.18 -16.52 -32.11
CA LEU A 343 6.99 -15.09 -32.10
C LEU A 343 8.34 -14.32 -32.08
N LEU A 344 9.35 -14.84 -31.38
CA LEU A 344 10.72 -14.28 -31.45
C LEU A 344 11.29 -14.38 -32.87
N ALA A 345 11.14 -15.52 -33.55
CA ALA A 345 11.61 -15.69 -34.90
C ALA A 345 10.88 -14.76 -35.88
N GLU A 346 9.55 -14.63 -35.77
CA GLU A 346 8.74 -13.71 -36.57
C GLU A 346 9.12 -12.23 -36.30
N GLY A 347 9.58 -11.91 -35.10
CA GLY A 347 10.13 -10.61 -34.74
C GLY A 347 11.57 -10.38 -35.20
N GLY A 348 12.22 -11.37 -35.84
CA GLY A 348 13.61 -11.28 -36.28
C GLY A 348 14.66 -11.76 -35.28
N TYR A 349 14.24 -12.33 -34.15
CA TYR A 349 15.12 -12.76 -33.05
C TYR A 349 15.09 -14.28 -32.81
N ALA A 350 15.17 -15.08 -33.91
CA ALA A 350 15.20 -16.54 -33.84
C ALA A 350 16.33 -17.08 -32.94
N ASN A 351 17.44 -16.38 -32.85
CA ASN A 351 18.60 -16.69 -31.99
C ASN A 351 18.52 -16.04 -30.60
N GLY A 352 17.41 -15.40 -30.26
CA GLY A 352 17.22 -14.66 -29.04
C GLY A 352 17.97 -13.32 -28.98
N PHE A 353 18.09 -12.78 -27.78
CA PHE A 353 18.84 -11.54 -27.49
C PHE A 353 19.21 -11.49 -26.00
N SER A 354 20.01 -10.48 -25.63
CA SER A 354 20.36 -10.24 -24.23
C SER A 354 19.76 -8.95 -23.70
N ALA A 355 19.32 -8.96 -22.43
CA ALA A 355 18.78 -7.79 -21.73
C ALA A 355 19.18 -7.80 -20.26
N THR A 356 19.11 -6.64 -19.62
CA THR A 356 19.31 -6.49 -18.17
C THR A 356 17.97 -6.23 -17.49
N LEU A 357 17.69 -6.93 -16.39
CA LEU A 357 16.53 -6.72 -15.54
C LEU A 357 16.96 -6.05 -14.22
N ASP A 358 16.53 -4.83 -13.99
CA ASP A 358 16.72 -4.14 -12.73
C ASP A 358 15.73 -4.69 -11.70
N VAL A 359 16.29 -5.22 -10.59
CA VAL A 359 15.55 -5.87 -9.51
C VAL A 359 15.78 -5.08 -8.21
N PRO A 360 14.81 -4.29 -7.75
CA PRO A 360 14.91 -3.63 -6.45
C PRO A 360 14.92 -4.67 -5.32
N VAL A 361 15.96 -4.65 -4.48
CA VAL A 361 16.08 -5.55 -3.32
C VAL A 361 15.78 -4.78 -2.03
N GLY A 362 15.08 -5.45 -1.07
CA GLY A 362 14.67 -4.79 0.17
C GLY A 362 13.47 -3.84 0.01
N TYR A 363 12.75 -3.91 -1.11
CA TYR A 363 11.52 -3.13 -1.32
C TYR A 363 10.42 -3.61 -0.38
N GLN A 364 9.78 -2.67 0.33
CA GLN A 364 8.71 -2.99 1.27
C GLN A 364 7.48 -3.52 0.54
N GLY A 365 6.91 -4.63 1.01
CA GLY A 365 5.71 -5.23 0.47
C GLY A 365 5.89 -6.06 -0.79
N ALA A 366 7.01 -5.96 -1.50
CA ALA A 366 7.25 -6.77 -2.70
C ALA A 366 7.93 -8.09 -2.34
N MET A 367 7.17 -9.17 -2.35
CA MET A 367 7.65 -10.48 -1.93
C MET A 367 8.62 -11.09 -2.93
N LYS A 368 9.82 -11.44 -2.47
CA LYS A 368 10.78 -12.31 -3.17
C LYS A 368 11.13 -11.87 -4.60
N LEU A 369 11.21 -10.54 -4.88
CA LEU A 369 11.50 -10.05 -6.23
C LEU A 369 12.79 -10.63 -6.82
N LYS A 370 13.80 -10.90 -5.99
CA LYS A 370 15.02 -11.57 -6.44
C LYS A 370 14.73 -12.98 -6.94
N ASP A 371 14.04 -13.80 -6.14
CA ASP A 371 13.73 -15.20 -6.48
C ASP A 371 12.81 -15.27 -7.72
N VAL A 372 11.86 -14.34 -7.82
CA VAL A 372 10.99 -14.19 -8.99
C VAL A 372 11.81 -13.78 -10.22
N GLY A 373 12.74 -12.84 -10.09
CA GLY A 373 13.61 -12.39 -11.17
C GLY A 373 14.51 -13.49 -11.70
N GLU A 374 15.12 -14.28 -10.79
CA GLU A 374 15.94 -15.45 -11.15
C GLU A 374 15.09 -16.50 -11.90
N THR A 375 13.86 -16.74 -11.44
CA THR A 375 12.93 -17.67 -12.06
C THR A 375 12.50 -17.19 -13.47
N VAL A 376 12.15 -15.90 -13.60
CA VAL A 376 11.83 -15.29 -14.90
C VAL A 376 13.01 -15.37 -15.86
N ALA A 377 14.22 -15.03 -15.41
CA ALA A 377 15.43 -15.12 -16.23
C ALA A 377 15.68 -16.57 -16.72
N SER A 378 15.46 -17.56 -15.86
CA SER A 378 15.55 -18.97 -16.22
C SER A 378 14.53 -19.35 -17.30
N TYR A 379 13.28 -18.92 -17.18
CA TYR A 379 12.24 -19.16 -18.20
C TYR A 379 12.57 -18.51 -19.53
N LEU A 380 12.99 -17.26 -19.53
CA LEU A 380 13.39 -16.51 -20.74
C LEU A 380 14.60 -17.16 -21.43
N GLY A 381 15.56 -17.68 -20.65
CA GLY A 381 16.70 -18.44 -21.17
C GLY A 381 16.32 -19.67 -21.99
N LYS A 382 15.19 -20.37 -21.67
CA LYS A 382 14.70 -21.53 -22.42
C LYS A 382 14.25 -21.20 -23.85
N VAL A 383 13.95 -19.92 -24.11
CA VAL A 383 13.55 -19.43 -25.44
C VAL A 383 14.64 -18.58 -26.10
N GLY A 384 15.88 -18.58 -25.58
CA GLY A 384 17.03 -17.88 -26.14
C GLY A 384 17.22 -16.44 -25.67
N VAL A 385 16.38 -15.94 -24.76
CA VAL A 385 16.53 -14.58 -24.21
C VAL A 385 17.35 -14.62 -22.92
N THR A 386 18.59 -14.13 -22.99
CA THR A 386 19.51 -14.09 -21.84
C THR A 386 19.26 -12.83 -21.00
N VAL A 387 18.84 -13.02 -19.76
CA VAL A 387 18.57 -11.90 -18.84
C VAL A 387 19.59 -11.87 -17.71
N THR A 388 20.32 -10.75 -17.61
CA THR A 388 21.22 -10.47 -16.49
C THR A 388 20.49 -9.67 -15.43
N LEU A 389 20.46 -10.16 -14.19
CA LEU A 389 19.83 -9.45 -13.08
C LEU A 389 20.80 -8.38 -12.53
N ASN A 390 20.27 -7.17 -12.41
CA ASN A 390 20.94 -6.07 -11.72
C ASN A 390 20.21 -5.82 -10.38
N LEU A 391 20.76 -6.34 -9.28
CA LEU A 391 20.21 -6.18 -7.95
C LEU A 391 20.58 -4.80 -7.41
N ILE A 392 19.59 -3.97 -7.11
CA ILE A 392 19.78 -2.56 -6.74
C ILE A 392 18.92 -2.17 -5.54
N GLU A 393 19.42 -1.21 -4.76
CA GLU A 393 18.68 -0.59 -3.67
C GLU A 393 17.47 0.20 -4.21
N PRO A 394 16.33 0.27 -3.47
CA PRO A 394 15.11 0.91 -3.95
C PRO A 394 15.27 2.39 -4.36
N ALA A 395 16.09 3.14 -3.63
CA ALA A 395 16.36 4.54 -3.97
C ALA A 395 17.11 4.67 -5.29
N ALA A 396 18.15 3.85 -5.50
CA ALA A 396 18.91 3.80 -6.75
C ALA A 396 18.05 3.28 -7.91
N ALA A 397 17.14 2.31 -7.65
CA ALA A 397 16.18 1.84 -8.63
C ALA A 397 15.27 2.98 -9.10
N THR A 398 14.75 3.78 -8.18
CA THR A 398 13.90 4.94 -8.48
C THR A 398 14.66 5.98 -9.29
N GLU A 399 15.92 6.29 -8.94
CA GLU A 399 16.77 7.21 -9.70
C GLU A 399 17.01 6.71 -11.14
N ARG A 400 17.36 5.43 -11.30
CA ARG A 400 17.58 4.82 -12.63
C ARG A 400 16.31 4.86 -13.48
N TYR A 401 15.15 4.57 -12.87
CA TYR A 401 13.85 4.66 -13.52
C TYR A 401 13.58 6.09 -14.01
N GLN A 402 13.74 7.09 -13.13
CA GLN A 402 13.54 8.50 -13.48
C GLN A 402 14.53 8.99 -14.56
N ALA A 403 15.76 8.52 -14.50
CA ALA A 403 16.79 8.82 -15.49
C ALA A 403 16.67 8.00 -16.79
N LYS A 404 15.66 7.13 -16.93
CA LYS A 404 15.45 6.26 -18.10
C LYS A 404 16.65 5.37 -18.41
N ARG A 405 17.28 4.79 -17.37
CA ARG A 405 18.52 4.01 -17.46
C ARG A 405 18.32 2.52 -17.18
N PHE A 406 17.22 1.93 -17.63
CA PHE A 406 16.96 0.49 -17.54
C PHE A 406 16.59 -0.09 -18.90
N GLN A 407 16.57 -1.40 -19.03
CA GLN A 407 16.06 -2.13 -20.19
C GLN A 407 14.77 -2.88 -19.86
N MET A 408 14.82 -3.62 -18.76
CA MET A 408 13.66 -4.24 -18.11
C MET A 408 13.70 -3.86 -16.63
N TYR A 409 12.54 -3.66 -16.02
CA TYR A 409 12.46 -3.14 -14.66
C TYR A 409 11.30 -3.77 -13.90
N PHE A 410 11.55 -4.29 -12.69
CA PHE A 410 10.47 -4.69 -11.80
C PHE A 410 9.70 -3.49 -11.30
N TYR A 411 8.42 -3.51 -11.53
CA TYR A 411 7.51 -2.49 -11.06
C TYR A 411 6.50 -3.09 -10.08
N ALA A 412 6.43 -2.50 -8.90
CA ALA A 412 5.43 -2.80 -7.89
C ALA A 412 4.49 -1.61 -7.74
N TRP A 413 3.21 -1.81 -7.95
CA TRP A 413 2.19 -0.78 -7.79
C TRP A 413 1.26 -1.14 -6.64
N GLY A 414 1.09 -0.24 -5.68
CA GLY A 414 0.20 -0.44 -4.53
C GLY A 414 -0.45 0.86 -4.09
N GLY A 415 -1.46 0.74 -3.23
CA GLY A 415 -2.12 1.88 -2.59
C GLY A 415 -3.25 2.56 -3.36
N ASP A 416 -3.35 2.36 -4.68
CA ASP A 416 -4.45 2.84 -5.51
C ASP A 416 -4.91 1.74 -6.46
N ILE A 417 -5.91 1.01 -6.04
CA ILE A 417 -6.41 -0.17 -6.74
C ILE A 417 -7.82 0.03 -7.33
N VAL A 418 -8.34 1.24 -7.34
CA VAL A 418 -9.69 1.52 -7.89
C VAL A 418 -9.68 2.54 -9.02
N SER A 419 -8.60 3.33 -9.16
CA SER A 419 -8.52 4.34 -10.20
C SER A 419 -7.67 3.93 -11.40
N GLY A 420 -7.88 4.60 -12.52
CA GLY A 420 -7.05 4.45 -13.72
C GLY A 420 -5.64 5.07 -13.62
N ARG A 421 -5.23 5.53 -12.46
CA ARG A 421 -3.99 6.27 -12.25
C ARG A 421 -2.73 5.45 -12.59
N ILE A 422 -2.77 4.14 -12.42
CA ILE A 422 -1.68 3.26 -12.86
C ILE A 422 -1.41 3.41 -14.38
N LEU A 423 -2.47 3.47 -15.19
CA LEU A 423 -2.35 3.63 -16.64
C LEU A 423 -1.74 4.99 -16.99
N GLU A 424 -2.21 6.05 -16.29
CA GLU A 424 -1.67 7.39 -16.45
C GLU A 424 -0.16 7.44 -16.14
N ILE A 425 0.22 6.91 -15.00
CA ILE A 425 1.61 7.03 -14.52
C ILE A 425 2.56 6.14 -15.31
N LEU A 426 2.16 4.93 -15.69
CA LEU A 426 3.05 3.93 -16.26
C LEU A 426 3.00 3.87 -17.77
N LEU A 427 1.85 4.14 -18.39
CA LEU A 427 1.62 3.85 -19.80
C LEU A 427 1.24 5.08 -20.64
N TYR A 428 0.78 6.17 -20.03
CA TYR A 428 0.40 7.37 -20.76
C TYR A 428 1.64 8.22 -21.05
N SER A 429 1.98 8.36 -22.32
CA SER A 429 3.25 8.99 -22.76
C SER A 429 3.36 10.47 -22.41
N LYS A 430 2.21 11.18 -22.29
CA LYS A 430 2.17 12.60 -21.95
C LYS A 430 2.43 12.90 -20.47
N THR A 431 2.43 11.90 -19.62
CA THR A 431 2.74 12.08 -18.19
C THR A 431 4.14 11.61 -17.82
N ARG A 432 4.37 10.33 -17.80
CA ARG A 432 5.68 9.77 -17.45
C ARG A 432 6.36 9.03 -18.57
N GLY A 433 5.68 8.39 -19.49
CA GLY A 433 6.11 7.71 -20.72
C GLY A 433 7.58 7.35 -20.85
N TYR A 434 8.24 6.92 -19.76
CA TYR A 434 9.70 6.82 -19.70
C TYR A 434 10.28 5.71 -20.58
N TYR A 435 9.49 4.68 -20.83
CA TYR A 435 9.94 3.45 -21.47
C TYR A 435 8.96 2.90 -22.50
N TYR A 436 7.73 3.35 -22.51
CA TYR A 436 6.68 2.91 -23.44
C TYR A 436 5.95 4.13 -24.04
N GLN A 437 5.80 4.14 -25.34
CA GLN A 437 5.03 5.14 -26.07
C GLN A 437 4.25 4.46 -27.19
N SER A 438 2.95 4.61 -27.18
CA SER A 438 2.03 4.13 -28.22
C SER A 438 0.92 5.16 -28.38
N PRO A 439 0.81 5.82 -29.55
CA PRO A 439 -0.29 6.76 -29.83
C PRO A 439 -1.67 6.15 -29.60
N GLU A 440 -1.84 4.88 -29.94
CA GLU A 440 -3.09 4.14 -29.79
C GLU A 440 -3.40 3.91 -28.30
N ALA A 441 -2.38 3.55 -27.48
CA ALA A 441 -2.51 3.44 -26.04
C ALA A 441 -2.88 4.79 -25.42
N ASP A 442 -2.24 5.88 -25.84
CA ASP A 442 -2.54 7.22 -25.37
C ASP A 442 -4.00 7.61 -25.64
N VAL A 443 -4.51 7.31 -26.84
CA VAL A 443 -5.92 7.56 -27.16
C VAL A 443 -6.85 6.73 -26.28
N ALA A 444 -6.58 5.43 -26.11
CA ALA A 444 -7.40 4.53 -25.30
C ALA A 444 -7.41 4.96 -23.81
N ILE A 445 -6.22 5.26 -23.27
CA ILE A 445 -6.06 5.69 -21.87
C ILE A 445 -6.76 7.04 -21.64
N ALA A 446 -6.53 8.03 -22.51
CA ALA A 446 -7.16 9.35 -22.40
C ALA A 446 -8.69 9.27 -22.45
N ALA A 447 -9.24 8.46 -23.36
CA ALA A 447 -10.68 8.25 -23.46
C ALA A 447 -11.27 7.62 -22.18
N TYR A 448 -10.60 6.61 -21.62
CA TYR A 448 -11.00 6.00 -20.36
C TYR A 448 -10.93 6.97 -19.18
N GLN A 449 -9.86 7.76 -19.10
CA GLN A 449 -9.61 8.68 -17.98
C GLN A 449 -10.50 9.91 -17.99
N SER A 450 -11.05 10.30 -19.13
CA SER A 450 -11.94 11.46 -19.25
C SER A 450 -13.44 11.11 -19.22
N ALA A 451 -13.79 9.83 -19.23
CA ALA A 451 -15.17 9.37 -19.29
C ALA A 451 -15.88 9.56 -17.94
N MET A 452 -16.74 10.57 -17.83
CA MET A 452 -17.52 10.89 -16.62
C MET A 452 -18.71 9.93 -16.43
N ASP A 453 -19.30 9.41 -17.51
CA ASP A 453 -20.36 8.40 -17.45
C ASP A 453 -19.78 7.03 -17.04
N PRO A 454 -20.25 6.41 -15.94
CA PRO A 454 -19.68 5.16 -15.43
C PRO A 454 -19.78 3.98 -16.41
N ARG A 455 -20.87 3.87 -17.18
CA ARG A 455 -21.04 2.77 -18.15
C ARG A 455 -20.07 2.94 -19.32
N ARG A 456 -19.99 4.17 -19.83
CA ARG A 456 -19.05 4.51 -20.90
C ARG A 456 -17.59 4.29 -20.44
N ARG A 457 -17.29 4.65 -19.21
CA ARG A 457 -15.96 4.41 -18.62
C ARG A 457 -15.64 2.92 -18.53
N GLU A 458 -16.60 2.10 -18.10
CA GLU A 458 -16.42 0.64 -18.06
C GLU A 458 -16.16 0.04 -19.45
N GLU A 459 -16.92 0.46 -20.47
CA GLU A 459 -16.72 0.03 -21.87
C GLU A 459 -15.34 0.40 -22.40
N LEU A 460 -14.94 1.66 -22.22
CA LEU A 460 -13.62 2.17 -22.63
C LEU A 460 -12.49 1.49 -21.86
N GLY A 461 -12.67 1.23 -20.57
CA GLY A 461 -11.70 0.51 -19.76
C GLY A 461 -11.50 -0.93 -20.24
N ARG A 462 -12.58 -1.66 -20.54
CA ARG A 462 -12.48 -3.01 -21.12
C ARG A 462 -11.77 -3.01 -22.47
N ALA A 463 -12.04 -2.01 -23.31
CA ALA A 463 -11.35 -1.86 -24.59
C ALA A 463 -9.85 -1.56 -24.39
N ALA A 464 -9.51 -0.64 -23.48
CA ALA A 464 -8.12 -0.33 -23.13
C ALA A 464 -7.39 -1.53 -22.51
N HIS A 465 -8.07 -2.30 -21.64
CA HIS A 465 -7.51 -3.51 -21.05
C HIS A 465 -7.12 -4.54 -22.12
N ARG A 466 -8.03 -4.84 -23.07
CA ARG A 466 -7.74 -5.75 -24.19
C ARG A 466 -6.60 -5.25 -25.07
N PHE A 467 -6.65 -3.95 -25.42
CA PHE A 467 -5.60 -3.36 -26.22
C PHE A 467 -4.22 -3.46 -25.55
N LEU A 468 -4.12 -3.10 -24.27
CA LEU A 468 -2.86 -3.13 -23.52
C LEU A 468 -2.39 -4.56 -23.22
N HIS A 469 -3.31 -5.51 -23.07
CA HIS A 469 -2.96 -6.93 -23.05
C HIS A 469 -2.25 -7.32 -24.35
N ASP A 470 -2.88 -7.04 -25.51
CA ASP A 470 -2.35 -7.43 -26.82
C ASP A 470 -1.05 -6.69 -27.17
N ASP A 471 -0.92 -5.42 -26.78
CA ASP A 471 0.30 -4.64 -27.03
C ASP A 471 1.46 -5.02 -26.09
N ALA A 472 1.15 -5.64 -24.95
CA ALA A 472 2.10 -6.20 -24.00
C ALA A 472 3.24 -5.24 -23.57
N PRO A 473 2.94 -4.04 -23.02
CA PRO A 473 4.00 -3.12 -22.54
C PRO A 473 4.78 -3.66 -21.33
N PHE A 474 4.24 -4.72 -20.71
CA PHE A 474 4.80 -5.42 -19.56
C PHE A 474 4.90 -6.93 -19.81
N ILE A 475 5.78 -7.61 -19.08
CA ILE A 475 5.50 -9.00 -18.71
C ILE A 475 4.53 -8.91 -17.53
N PHE A 476 3.29 -9.36 -17.73
CA PHE A 476 2.25 -9.34 -16.70
C PHE A 476 2.49 -10.50 -15.74
N LEU A 477 2.73 -10.19 -14.47
CA LEU A 477 3.00 -11.23 -13.50
C LEU A 477 1.77 -11.47 -12.61
N TYR A 478 1.70 -10.81 -11.46
CA TYR A 478 0.68 -11.13 -10.46
C TYR A 478 0.34 -9.93 -9.58
N GLN A 479 -0.81 -10.04 -8.92
CA GLN A 479 -1.18 -9.23 -7.77
C GLN A 479 -0.92 -10.05 -6.51
N GLU A 480 -0.12 -9.51 -5.61
CA GLU A 480 0.14 -10.12 -4.31
C GLU A 480 -1.11 -10.16 -3.44
N LYS A 481 -1.14 -11.10 -2.49
CA LYS A 481 -2.02 -11.04 -1.33
C LYS A 481 -1.22 -10.50 -0.14
N THR A 482 -1.61 -9.35 0.38
CA THR A 482 -1.09 -8.89 1.68
C THR A 482 -1.71 -9.75 2.78
N ILE A 483 -0.87 -10.39 3.56
CA ILE A 483 -1.29 -11.33 4.61
C ILE A 483 -1.16 -10.64 5.96
N LEU A 484 -2.25 -10.63 6.71
CA LEU A 484 -2.33 -10.06 8.05
C LEU A 484 -2.61 -11.17 9.06
N GLY A 485 -1.82 -11.21 10.11
CA GLY A 485 -2.10 -12.02 11.30
C GLY A 485 -2.90 -11.21 12.32
N LEU A 486 -3.93 -11.80 12.88
CA LEU A 486 -4.80 -11.17 13.87
C LEU A 486 -4.92 -12.03 15.12
N ALA A 487 -5.01 -11.39 16.28
CA ALA A 487 -5.52 -12.06 17.46
C ALA A 487 -6.96 -12.54 17.18
N ARG A 488 -7.30 -13.77 17.58
CA ARG A 488 -8.62 -14.35 17.28
C ARG A 488 -9.76 -13.57 17.93
N SER A 489 -9.50 -12.91 19.07
CA SER A 489 -10.43 -12.01 19.73
C SER A 489 -10.69 -10.71 18.97
N LEU A 490 -9.90 -10.38 17.97
CA LEU A 490 -10.07 -9.17 17.18
C LEU A 490 -11.00 -9.47 15.99
N VAL A 491 -12.16 -8.84 15.95
CA VAL A 491 -13.09 -8.91 14.82
C VAL A 491 -12.75 -7.80 13.86
N TRP A 492 -12.33 -8.17 12.68
CA TRP A 492 -12.12 -7.26 11.56
C TRP A 492 -12.18 -8.04 10.26
N ASP A 493 -12.80 -7.45 9.28
CA ASP A 493 -12.87 -7.94 7.91
C ASP A 493 -12.39 -6.80 7.00
N PRO A 494 -11.15 -6.87 6.53
CA PRO A 494 -10.56 -5.78 5.75
C PRO A 494 -11.32 -5.57 4.43
N VAL A 495 -11.35 -4.33 3.96
CA VAL A 495 -11.77 -4.03 2.59
C VAL A 495 -10.80 -4.72 1.66
N LEU A 496 -11.28 -5.63 0.80
CA LEU A 496 -10.43 -6.46 -0.07
C LEU A 496 -9.51 -5.66 -0.98
N SER A 497 -9.89 -4.43 -1.27
CA SER A 497 -9.21 -3.53 -2.20
C SER A 497 -8.55 -2.31 -1.53
N ASP A 498 -8.63 -2.17 -0.20
CA ASP A 498 -8.05 -1.04 0.53
C ASP A 498 -7.05 -1.53 1.58
N GLN A 499 -5.77 -1.25 1.40
CA GLN A 499 -4.69 -1.62 2.32
C GLN A 499 -4.71 -0.81 3.64
N ARG A 500 -5.78 -0.08 3.93
CA ARG A 500 -5.88 0.89 5.02
C ARG A 500 -6.56 0.30 6.23
N LEU A 501 -5.85 0.38 7.34
CA LEU A 501 -6.40 0.01 8.64
C LEU A 501 -7.34 1.12 9.14
N ARG A 502 -8.62 0.82 9.27
CA ARG A 502 -9.60 1.70 9.90
C ARG A 502 -9.98 1.12 11.26
N SER A 503 -9.42 1.71 12.31
CA SER A 503 -9.62 1.22 13.67
C SER A 503 -11.08 1.20 14.12
N MET A 504 -11.93 2.06 13.55
CA MET A 504 -13.37 2.07 13.83
C MET A 504 -14.11 0.82 13.34
N GLU A 505 -13.51 0.06 12.42
CA GLU A 505 -14.05 -1.22 11.93
C GLU A 505 -13.61 -2.40 12.79
N LEU A 506 -12.63 -2.22 13.69
CA LEU A 506 -12.10 -3.27 14.55
C LEU A 506 -12.85 -3.30 15.88
N ARG A 507 -13.19 -4.51 16.33
CA ARG A 507 -13.87 -4.74 17.61
C ARG A 507 -13.25 -5.91 18.34
N SER A 508 -13.30 -5.89 19.67
CA SER A 508 -13.03 -7.07 20.49
C SER A 508 -14.29 -7.94 20.55
N GLN A 509 -14.11 -9.28 20.47
CA GLN A 509 -15.18 -10.23 20.76
C GLN A 509 -15.56 -10.16 22.22
#